data_b9129d472c05a78238efc261d5b90093
#
_entry.id   b9129d472c05a78238efc261d5b90093
#
_cell.length_a   1.000
_cell.length_b   1.000
_cell.length_c   1.000
_cell.angle_alpha   90.00
_cell.angle_beta   90.00
_cell.angle_gamma   90.00
#
_symmetry.space_group_name_H-M   'P 1'
#
loop_
_entity.id
_entity.type
_entity.pdbx_description
1 polymer ?
#
loop_
_entity_poly.entity_id
_entity_poly.type
_entity_poly.pdbx_seq_one_letter_code
_entity_poly.pdbx_strand_id
1 'polypeptide(L)'
;MADLGPVAWPPEPIRTERLVLREPEARDRAAVIELLASPEVGTYLGGPRPRDELEREMPGAPERRPGLFIADLDGAMIGQVILKRATGFSVPAAAGKAELGYLFLPQAWGFGYAAEACAAALGWLASELPGEPVVLLTQTANVRSMRLAAKLGFTEVERYEAYGAEQWFGMLSPVTPSD
;
A
#
# COMPACT_ATOMS: atom_id res chain seq x y z
N MET A 1 -14.53 -4.67 -5.04
CA MET A 1 -13.09 -4.73 -4.79
C MET A 1 -12.71 -6.16 -4.45
N ALA A 2 -11.69 -6.69 -5.13
CA ALA A 2 -11.33 -8.09 -4.97
C ALA A 2 -10.74 -8.35 -3.58
N ASP A 3 -11.35 -9.27 -2.85
CA ASP A 3 -10.86 -9.72 -1.55
C ASP A 3 -9.48 -10.39 -1.71
N LEU A 4 -8.62 -10.20 -0.70
CA LEU A 4 -7.29 -10.81 -0.67
C LEU A 4 -7.33 -12.35 -0.68
N GLY A 5 -8.41 -12.93 -0.24
CA GLY A 5 -8.60 -14.38 -0.14
C GLY A 5 -8.58 -14.88 1.30
N PRO A 6 -8.39 -16.19 1.52
CA PRO A 6 -8.54 -16.79 2.84
C PRO A 6 -7.35 -16.47 3.73
N VAL A 7 -7.40 -15.33 4.40
CA VAL A 7 -6.41 -14.90 5.40
C VAL A 7 -7.09 -14.77 6.77
N ALA A 8 -6.34 -15.04 7.84
CA ALA A 8 -6.81 -14.76 9.20
C ALA A 8 -6.77 -13.25 9.42
N TRP A 9 -7.93 -12.64 9.65
CA TRP A 9 -8.05 -11.19 9.78
C TRP A 9 -8.96 -10.78 10.93
N PRO A 10 -8.63 -9.75 11.72
CA PRO A 10 -7.32 -9.08 11.68
C PRO A 10 -6.23 -9.88 12.39
N PRO A 11 -4.96 -9.72 12.02
CA PRO A 11 -3.86 -10.24 12.82
C PRO A 11 -3.71 -9.41 14.09
N GLU A 12 -2.97 -9.94 15.07
CA GLU A 12 -2.45 -9.11 16.14
C GLU A 12 -1.65 -7.94 15.51
N PRO A 13 -1.67 -6.74 16.12
CA PRO A 13 -0.90 -5.63 15.59
C PRO A 13 0.55 -6.02 15.34
N ILE A 14 1.03 -5.72 14.12
CA ILE A 14 2.38 -6.08 13.71
C ILE A 14 3.34 -4.97 14.15
N ARG A 15 4.25 -5.30 15.05
CA ARG A 15 5.25 -4.36 15.56
C ARG A 15 6.52 -4.48 14.75
N THR A 16 7.01 -3.33 14.30
CA THR A 16 8.34 -3.19 13.68
C THR A 16 9.26 -2.42 14.63
N GLU A 17 10.45 -2.07 14.20
CA GLU A 17 11.38 -1.28 15.02
C GLU A 17 10.77 0.04 15.50
N ARG A 18 10.02 0.74 14.62
CA ARG A 18 9.48 2.08 14.90
C ARG A 18 7.95 2.17 14.77
N LEU A 19 7.30 1.21 14.11
CA LEU A 19 5.90 1.29 13.72
C LEU A 19 5.06 0.17 14.32
N VAL A 20 3.76 0.40 14.30
CA VAL A 20 2.75 -0.64 14.53
C VAL A 20 1.81 -0.65 13.34
N LEU A 21 1.65 -1.79 12.69
CA LEU A 21 0.63 -1.98 11.66
C LEU A 21 -0.62 -2.53 12.30
N ARG A 22 -1.74 -1.85 12.12
CA ARG A 22 -3.02 -2.20 12.74
C ARG A 22 -4.20 -1.83 11.84
N GLU A 23 -5.40 -2.26 12.21
CA GLU A 23 -6.60 -1.82 11.53
C GLU A 23 -6.89 -0.33 11.75
N PRO A 24 -7.60 0.33 10.79
CA PRO A 24 -8.10 1.69 10.99
C PRO A 24 -9.04 1.78 12.20
N GLU A 25 -8.94 2.88 12.91
CA GLU A 25 -9.81 3.23 14.04
C GLU A 25 -10.49 4.58 13.82
N ALA A 26 -11.52 4.88 14.58
CA ALA A 26 -12.23 6.16 14.47
C ALA A 26 -11.30 7.37 14.62
N ARG A 27 -10.29 7.26 15.48
CA ARG A 27 -9.29 8.33 15.71
C ARG A 27 -8.42 8.64 14.48
N ASP A 28 -8.39 7.74 13.50
CA ASP A 28 -7.59 7.91 12.29
C ASP A 28 -8.31 8.71 11.20
N ARG A 29 -9.61 8.97 11.36
CA ARG A 29 -10.45 9.61 10.34
C ARG A 29 -9.84 10.90 9.79
N ALA A 30 -9.43 11.81 10.67
CA ALA A 30 -8.86 13.09 10.27
C ALA A 30 -7.58 12.91 9.44
N ALA A 31 -6.69 12.00 9.85
CA ALA A 31 -5.45 11.72 9.15
C ALA A 31 -5.67 11.03 7.79
N VAL A 32 -6.66 10.15 7.69
CA VAL A 32 -7.05 9.53 6.40
C VAL A 32 -7.58 10.59 5.43
N ILE A 33 -8.41 11.51 5.90
CA ILE A 33 -8.90 12.62 5.08
C ILE A 33 -7.74 13.50 4.62
N GLU A 34 -6.83 13.86 5.52
CA GLU A 34 -5.62 14.62 5.19
C GLU A 34 -4.80 13.92 4.11
N LEU A 35 -4.60 12.62 4.26
CA LEU A 35 -3.84 11.79 3.31
C LEU A 35 -4.46 11.82 1.90
N LEU A 36 -5.76 11.60 1.80
CA LEU A 36 -6.48 11.55 0.51
C LEU A 36 -6.70 12.93 -0.11
N ALA A 37 -6.72 13.99 0.69
CA ALA A 37 -6.85 15.37 0.23
C ALA A 37 -5.51 16.04 -0.08
N SER A 38 -4.39 15.40 0.24
CA SER A 38 -3.05 15.99 0.03
C SER A 38 -2.69 16.05 -1.45
N PRO A 39 -2.36 17.25 -2.00
CA PRO A 39 -1.89 17.36 -3.37
C PRO A 39 -0.58 16.61 -3.61
N GLU A 40 0.33 16.62 -2.66
CA GLU A 40 1.62 15.93 -2.76
C GLU A 40 1.44 14.42 -2.84
N VAL A 41 0.59 13.85 -2.00
CA VAL A 41 0.27 12.43 -2.00
C VAL A 41 -0.40 12.03 -3.32
N GLY A 42 -1.31 12.87 -3.83
CA GLY A 42 -2.07 12.61 -5.04
C GLY A 42 -1.31 12.85 -6.36
N THR A 43 -0.09 13.38 -6.33
CA THR A 43 0.67 13.77 -7.53
C THR A 43 0.70 12.69 -8.61
N TYR A 44 0.88 11.42 -8.25
CA TYR A 44 0.96 10.29 -9.17
C TYR A 44 -0.26 9.38 -9.14
N LEU A 45 -1.36 9.82 -8.51
CA LEU A 45 -2.57 9.03 -8.29
C LEU A 45 -3.83 9.67 -8.90
N GLY A 46 -3.66 10.58 -9.84
CA GLY A 46 -4.78 11.29 -10.47
C GLY A 46 -5.21 12.55 -9.73
N GLY A 47 -4.43 13.01 -8.76
CA GLY A 47 -4.69 14.21 -7.98
C GLY A 47 -5.40 13.95 -6.64
N PRO A 48 -5.50 15.00 -5.80
CA PRO A 48 -6.15 14.89 -4.50
C PRO A 48 -7.67 14.81 -4.65
N ARG A 49 -8.33 14.20 -3.67
CA ARG A 49 -9.79 14.26 -3.54
C ARG A 49 -10.19 15.51 -2.75
N PRO A 50 -11.33 16.16 -3.10
CA PRO A 50 -11.80 17.31 -2.35
C PRO A 50 -12.10 16.95 -0.88
N ARG A 51 -11.58 17.77 0.04
CA ARG A 51 -11.72 17.52 1.47
C ARG A 51 -13.18 17.45 1.94
N ASP A 52 -14.02 18.37 1.47
CA ASP A 52 -15.44 18.41 1.82
C ASP A 52 -16.21 17.18 1.33
N GLU A 53 -15.84 16.65 0.17
CA GLU A 53 -16.38 15.39 -0.34
C GLU A 53 -15.99 14.21 0.56
N LEU A 54 -14.71 14.13 0.93
CA LEU A 54 -14.21 13.10 1.84
C LEU A 54 -14.90 13.16 3.21
N GLU A 55 -15.11 14.36 3.75
CA GLU A 55 -15.79 14.55 5.03
C GLU A 55 -17.25 14.11 4.99
N ARG A 56 -17.93 14.31 3.86
CA ARG A 56 -19.32 13.86 3.67
C ARG A 56 -19.44 12.36 3.44
N GLU A 57 -18.52 11.78 2.68
CA GLU A 57 -18.59 10.36 2.30
C GLU A 57 -18.03 9.42 3.36
N MET A 58 -17.05 9.87 4.12
CA MET A 58 -16.41 9.03 5.13
C MET A 58 -17.23 9.00 6.41
N PRO A 59 -17.71 7.83 6.85
CA PRO A 59 -18.41 7.69 8.11
C PRO A 59 -17.48 8.02 9.30
N GLY A 60 -18.00 7.88 10.53
CA GLY A 60 -17.26 8.21 11.75
C GLY A 60 -15.93 7.49 11.95
N ALA A 61 -15.69 6.40 11.23
CA ALA A 61 -14.43 5.68 11.19
C ALA A 61 -14.08 5.31 9.74
N PRO A 62 -12.78 5.25 9.37
CA PRO A 62 -12.38 4.75 8.06
C PRO A 62 -12.81 3.29 7.85
N GLU A 63 -12.95 2.90 6.58
CA GLU A 63 -13.29 1.54 6.20
C GLU A 63 -12.24 0.55 6.71
N ARG A 64 -12.71 -0.60 7.19
CA ARG A 64 -11.86 -1.75 7.54
C ARG A 64 -12.04 -2.85 6.51
N ARG A 65 -10.93 -3.44 6.08
CA ARG A 65 -10.96 -4.60 5.17
C ARG A 65 -9.67 -5.40 5.31
N PRO A 66 -9.71 -6.73 5.01
CA PRO A 66 -8.50 -7.54 5.01
C PRO A 66 -7.43 -6.95 4.09
N GLY A 67 -6.21 -6.85 4.59
CA GLY A 67 -5.08 -6.30 3.85
C GLY A 67 -4.86 -4.80 3.99
N LEU A 68 -5.76 -4.06 4.64
CA LEU A 68 -5.60 -2.63 4.89
C LEU A 68 -5.03 -2.39 6.28
N PHE A 69 -3.79 -1.91 6.33
CA PHE A 69 -3.09 -1.57 7.57
C PHE A 69 -2.87 -0.08 7.69
N ILE A 70 -3.10 0.46 8.87
CA ILE A 70 -2.62 1.78 9.27
C ILE A 70 -1.18 1.61 9.76
N ALA A 71 -0.29 2.48 9.30
CA ALA A 71 1.05 2.60 9.84
C ALA A 71 1.01 3.64 10.97
N ASP A 72 1.21 3.16 12.19
CA ASP A 72 1.12 3.95 13.42
C ASP A 72 2.54 4.20 13.95
N LEU A 73 2.89 5.47 14.13
CA LEU A 73 4.12 5.91 14.76
C LEU A 73 3.77 6.59 16.07
N ASP A 74 4.14 5.96 17.20
CA ASP A 74 3.92 6.50 18.54
C ASP A 74 2.46 6.92 18.81
N GLY A 75 1.51 6.13 18.35
CA GLY A 75 0.08 6.35 18.54
C GLY A 75 -0.61 7.19 17.46
N ALA A 76 0.11 7.72 16.50
CA ALA A 76 -0.43 8.54 15.41
C ALA A 76 -0.30 7.86 14.06
N MET A 77 -1.36 7.90 13.26
CA MET A 77 -1.33 7.43 11.89
C MET A 77 -0.41 8.33 11.04
N ILE A 78 0.56 7.72 10.35
CA ILE A 78 1.42 8.41 9.39
C ILE A 78 1.19 7.96 7.95
N GLY A 79 0.48 6.88 7.74
CA GLY A 79 0.20 6.34 6.42
C GLY A 79 -0.59 5.06 6.48
N GLN A 80 -0.76 4.45 5.32
CA GLN A 80 -1.44 3.17 5.18
C GLN A 80 -0.74 2.29 4.16
N VAL A 81 -0.85 0.98 4.36
CA VAL A 81 -0.38 -0.04 3.43
C VAL A 81 -1.58 -0.93 3.08
N ILE A 82 -1.73 -1.22 1.80
CA ILE A 82 -2.85 -2.01 1.29
C ILE A 82 -2.31 -3.19 0.50
N LEU A 83 -2.78 -4.38 0.84
CA LEU A 83 -2.61 -5.59 0.05
C LEU A 83 -3.99 -6.01 -0.44
N LYS A 84 -4.14 -6.15 -1.76
CA LYS A 84 -5.41 -6.51 -2.41
C LYS A 84 -5.14 -7.36 -3.63
N ARG A 85 -6.17 -7.99 -4.20
CA ARG A 85 -6.02 -8.67 -5.50
C ARG A 85 -6.07 -7.64 -6.62
N ALA A 86 -5.10 -7.69 -7.53
CA ALA A 86 -5.07 -6.85 -8.70
C ALA A 86 -6.19 -7.26 -9.68
N THR A 87 -6.84 -6.26 -10.27
CA THR A 87 -7.93 -6.50 -11.23
C THR A 87 -7.42 -6.90 -12.61
N GLY A 88 -6.18 -6.54 -12.96
CA GLY A 88 -5.61 -6.73 -14.30
C GLY A 88 -6.12 -5.73 -15.34
N PHE A 89 -6.83 -4.69 -14.92
CA PHE A 89 -7.41 -3.70 -15.83
C PHE A 89 -6.34 -3.00 -16.67
N SER A 90 -5.26 -2.52 -16.05
CA SER A 90 -4.16 -1.86 -16.75
C SER A 90 -3.12 -2.83 -17.28
N VAL A 91 -2.87 -3.90 -16.53
CA VAL A 91 -1.87 -4.93 -16.86
C VAL A 91 -2.48 -6.30 -16.66
N PRO A 92 -2.89 -6.99 -17.74
CA PRO A 92 -3.50 -8.32 -17.62
C PRO A 92 -2.63 -9.33 -16.86
N ALA A 93 -1.31 -9.24 -16.97
CA ALA A 93 -0.38 -10.12 -16.27
C ALA A 93 -0.45 -9.97 -14.73
N ALA A 94 -0.98 -8.87 -14.22
CA ALA A 94 -1.16 -8.64 -12.79
C ALA A 94 -2.45 -9.27 -12.24
N ALA A 95 -3.40 -9.61 -13.12
CA ALA A 95 -4.74 -10.07 -12.70
C ALA A 95 -4.70 -11.20 -11.68
N GLY A 96 -5.41 -11.03 -10.58
CA GLY A 96 -5.54 -12.02 -9.51
C GLY A 96 -4.32 -12.14 -8.60
N LYS A 97 -3.21 -11.48 -8.89
CA LYS A 97 -2.04 -11.45 -8.01
C LYS A 97 -2.23 -10.47 -6.87
N ALA A 98 -1.56 -10.70 -5.75
CA ALA A 98 -1.55 -9.74 -4.66
C ALA A 98 -0.82 -8.47 -5.11
N GLU A 99 -1.42 -7.31 -4.89
CA GLU A 99 -0.87 -6.01 -5.24
C GLU A 99 -0.59 -5.21 -3.99
N LEU A 100 0.62 -4.65 -3.91
CA LEU A 100 1.03 -3.76 -2.84
C LEU A 100 0.75 -2.31 -3.23
N GLY A 101 0.00 -1.60 -2.37
CA GLY A 101 -0.19 -0.17 -2.44
C GLY A 101 0.15 0.48 -1.11
N TYR A 102 0.51 1.74 -1.12
CA TYR A 102 0.82 2.49 0.10
C TYR A 102 0.68 3.99 -0.13
N LEU A 103 0.30 4.69 0.92
CA LEU A 103 0.22 6.15 0.96
C LEU A 103 0.74 6.61 2.31
N PHE A 104 1.63 7.61 2.31
CA PHE A 104 2.17 8.19 3.54
C PHE A 104 2.03 9.71 3.51
N LEU A 105 1.74 10.28 4.66
CA LEU A 105 1.67 11.73 4.82
C LEU A 105 3.04 12.35 4.47
N PRO A 106 3.07 13.51 3.77
CA PRO A 106 4.34 14.11 3.33
C PRO A 106 5.34 14.36 4.45
N GLN A 107 4.87 14.72 5.64
CA GLN A 107 5.75 14.94 6.81
C GLN A 107 6.43 13.66 7.30
N ALA A 108 5.98 12.50 6.89
CA ALA A 108 6.60 11.20 7.21
C ALA A 108 7.59 10.73 6.14
N TRP A 109 7.71 11.43 5.03
CA TRP A 109 8.62 11.03 3.95
C TRP A 109 10.09 11.25 4.34
N GLY A 110 10.98 10.44 3.79
CA GLY A 110 12.42 10.58 3.95
C GLY A 110 13.03 9.90 5.18
N PHE A 111 12.23 9.20 5.98
CA PHE A 111 12.67 8.51 7.19
C PHE A 111 12.73 6.98 7.05
N GLY A 112 12.35 6.44 5.90
CA GLY A 112 12.32 4.99 5.69
C GLY A 112 11.08 4.27 6.23
N TYR A 113 10.07 4.99 6.68
CA TYR A 113 8.86 4.40 7.26
C TYR A 113 8.06 3.56 6.25
N ALA A 114 7.94 4.04 5.01
CA ALA A 114 7.21 3.29 3.99
C ALA A 114 7.85 1.93 3.72
N ALA A 115 9.18 1.87 3.61
CA ALA A 115 9.92 0.62 3.43
C ALA A 115 9.73 -0.33 4.62
N GLU A 116 9.80 0.19 5.83
CA GLU A 116 9.60 -0.58 7.07
C GLU A 116 8.21 -1.15 7.16
N ALA A 117 7.18 -0.35 6.90
CA ALA A 117 5.79 -0.77 6.91
C ALA A 117 5.48 -1.80 5.80
N CYS A 118 5.92 -1.53 4.57
CA CYS A 118 5.68 -2.43 3.45
C CYS A 118 6.37 -3.78 3.64
N ALA A 119 7.61 -3.79 4.15
CA ALA A 119 8.32 -5.03 4.44
C ALA A 119 7.57 -5.87 5.48
N ALA A 120 7.03 -5.26 6.52
CA ALA A 120 6.25 -5.96 7.54
C ALA A 120 4.93 -6.53 6.97
N ALA A 121 4.23 -5.76 6.15
CA ALA A 121 3.01 -6.23 5.49
C ALA A 121 3.28 -7.39 4.53
N LEU A 122 4.37 -7.32 3.77
CA LEU A 122 4.80 -8.40 2.86
C LEU A 122 5.19 -9.67 3.64
N GLY A 123 5.83 -9.53 4.79
CA GLY A 123 6.14 -10.64 5.69
C GLY A 123 4.88 -11.32 6.23
N TRP A 124 3.89 -10.54 6.61
CA TRP A 124 2.59 -11.04 7.01
C TRP A 124 1.90 -11.81 5.87
N LEU A 125 1.88 -11.24 4.67
CA LEU A 125 1.29 -11.90 3.50
C LEU A 125 1.98 -13.24 3.19
N ALA A 126 3.30 -13.29 3.27
CA ALA A 126 4.06 -14.51 3.03
C ALA A 126 3.73 -15.62 4.05
N SER A 127 3.39 -15.25 5.28
CA SER A 127 2.91 -16.19 6.31
C SER A 127 1.50 -16.70 6.02
N GLU A 128 0.59 -15.80 5.60
CA GLU A 128 -0.82 -16.13 5.39
C GLU A 128 -1.06 -16.85 4.06
N LEU A 129 -0.34 -16.44 3.02
CA LEU A 129 -0.46 -16.96 1.66
C LEU A 129 0.93 -17.32 1.11
N PRO A 130 1.54 -18.43 1.60
CA PRO A 130 2.86 -18.84 1.13
C PRO A 130 2.91 -19.08 -0.37
N GLY A 131 3.98 -18.64 -1.03
CA GLY A 131 4.18 -18.85 -2.46
C GLY A 131 3.46 -17.86 -3.37
N GLU A 132 2.77 -16.87 -2.81
CA GLU A 132 2.11 -15.84 -3.62
C GLU A 132 3.12 -14.82 -4.15
N PRO A 133 3.14 -14.56 -5.47
CA PRO A 133 3.87 -13.41 -5.99
C PRO A 133 3.13 -12.13 -5.65
N VAL A 134 3.86 -11.03 -5.49
CA VAL A 134 3.30 -9.71 -5.24
C VAL A 134 3.66 -8.79 -6.38
N VAL A 135 2.71 -7.99 -6.85
CA VAL A 135 2.93 -7.00 -7.91
C VAL A 135 2.86 -5.60 -7.33
N LEU A 136 3.56 -4.68 -8.00
CA LEU A 136 3.54 -3.26 -7.68
C LEU A 136 3.47 -2.47 -8.98
N LEU A 137 2.57 -1.51 -9.03
CA LEU A 137 2.34 -0.64 -10.18
C LEU A 137 2.56 0.81 -9.72
N THR A 138 3.40 1.54 -10.46
CA THR A 138 3.66 2.95 -10.16
C THR A 138 4.05 3.69 -11.44
N GLN A 139 3.99 5.02 -11.42
CA GLN A 139 4.56 5.82 -12.51
C GLN A 139 6.08 5.84 -12.39
N THR A 140 6.79 5.74 -13.52
CA THR A 140 8.26 5.82 -13.53
C THR A 140 8.78 7.16 -13.02
N ALA A 141 8.00 8.23 -13.18
CA ALA A 141 8.31 9.56 -12.66
C ALA A 141 8.29 9.63 -11.13
N ASN A 142 7.59 8.69 -10.48
CA ASN A 142 7.54 8.60 -9.03
C ASN A 142 8.82 7.96 -8.48
N VAL A 143 9.87 8.74 -8.38
CA VAL A 143 11.21 8.28 -7.99
C VAL A 143 11.22 7.61 -6.61
N ARG A 144 10.43 8.14 -5.66
CA ARG A 144 10.32 7.53 -4.31
C ARG A 144 9.78 6.11 -4.38
N SER A 145 8.71 5.90 -5.13
CA SER A 145 8.13 4.56 -5.33
C SER A 145 9.07 3.63 -6.09
N MET A 146 9.77 4.12 -7.10
CA MET A 146 10.75 3.33 -7.84
C MET A 146 11.87 2.84 -6.91
N ARG A 147 12.40 3.73 -6.06
CA ARG A 147 13.42 3.39 -5.07
C ARG A 147 12.92 2.41 -4.02
N LEU A 148 11.68 2.61 -3.55
CA LEU A 148 11.07 1.73 -2.57
C LEU A 148 10.88 0.32 -3.15
N ALA A 149 10.38 0.21 -4.38
CA ALA A 149 10.22 -1.08 -5.05
C ALA A 149 11.55 -1.83 -5.15
N ALA A 150 12.62 -1.15 -5.56
CA ALA A 150 13.95 -1.74 -5.64
C ALA A 150 14.44 -2.20 -4.26
N LYS A 151 14.26 -1.40 -3.23
CA LYS A 151 14.66 -1.71 -1.85
C LYS A 151 13.92 -2.93 -1.30
N LEU A 152 12.66 -3.11 -1.67
CA LEU A 152 11.84 -4.24 -1.25
C LEU A 152 12.12 -5.52 -2.06
N GLY A 153 12.88 -5.43 -3.15
CA GLY A 153 13.26 -6.57 -3.98
C GLY A 153 12.37 -6.82 -5.20
N PHE A 154 11.49 -5.87 -5.54
CA PHE A 154 10.70 -5.97 -6.77
C PHE A 154 11.60 -5.83 -7.99
N THR A 155 11.34 -6.63 -9.02
CA THR A 155 12.03 -6.58 -10.30
C THR A 155 11.09 -6.10 -11.40
N GLU A 156 11.61 -5.34 -12.35
CA GLU A 156 10.83 -4.85 -13.47
C GLU A 156 10.35 -5.99 -14.35
N VAL A 157 9.06 -5.99 -14.69
CA VAL A 157 8.46 -6.91 -15.66
C VAL A 157 8.23 -6.18 -16.97
N GLU A 158 7.58 -5.01 -16.94
CA GLU A 158 7.39 -4.19 -18.13
C GLU A 158 7.15 -2.72 -17.77
N ARG A 159 7.30 -1.86 -18.78
CA ARG A 159 6.87 -0.46 -18.76
C ARG A 159 5.81 -0.28 -19.82
N TYR A 160 4.82 0.54 -19.56
CA TYR A 160 3.70 0.76 -20.46
C TYR A 160 3.12 2.16 -20.28
N GLU A 161 2.42 2.65 -21.31
CA GLU A 161 1.73 3.94 -21.24
C GLU A 161 0.30 3.74 -20.77
N ALA A 162 -0.08 4.49 -19.75
CA ALA A 162 -1.45 4.56 -19.26
C ALA A 162 -1.67 5.87 -18.52
N TYR A 163 -2.88 6.39 -18.58
CA TYR A 163 -3.28 7.62 -17.86
C TYR A 163 -2.36 8.83 -18.20
N GLY A 164 -1.84 8.87 -19.43
CA GLY A 164 -0.99 9.96 -19.90
C GLY A 164 0.46 9.94 -19.38
N ALA A 165 0.91 8.83 -18.81
CA ALA A 165 2.26 8.71 -18.25
C ALA A 165 2.83 7.30 -18.42
N GLU A 166 4.16 7.20 -18.41
CA GLU A 166 4.83 5.90 -18.38
C GLU A 166 4.64 5.25 -17.01
N GLN A 167 4.17 4.02 -17.03
CA GLN A 167 3.94 3.20 -15.86
C GLN A 167 5.00 2.10 -15.76
N TRP A 168 5.28 1.69 -14.53
CA TRP A 168 6.18 0.59 -14.20
C TRP A 168 5.40 -0.54 -13.54
N PHE A 169 5.58 -1.74 -14.04
CA PHE A 169 5.04 -2.96 -13.47
C PHE A 169 6.18 -3.82 -12.96
N GLY A 170 6.20 -4.07 -11.67
CA GLY A 170 7.19 -4.90 -11.02
C GLY A 170 6.59 -6.07 -10.27
N MET A 171 7.39 -7.10 -10.05
CA MET A 171 6.98 -8.30 -9.34
C MET A 171 8.03 -8.69 -8.29
N LEU A 172 7.53 -9.07 -7.12
CA LEU A 172 8.30 -9.72 -6.08
C LEU A 172 7.96 -11.20 -6.10
N SER A 173 8.94 -12.02 -6.48
CA SER A 173 8.76 -13.47 -6.47
C SER A 173 8.76 -13.99 -5.03
N PRO A 174 7.97 -15.05 -4.73
CA PRO A 174 7.98 -15.63 -3.40
C PRO A 174 9.36 -16.13 -3.03
N VAL A 175 9.77 -15.90 -1.77
CA VAL A 175 11.01 -16.47 -1.24
C VAL A 175 10.80 -17.97 -1.15
N THR A 176 11.61 -18.73 -1.88
CA THR A 176 11.64 -20.18 -1.71
C THR A 176 12.32 -20.46 -0.37
N PRO A 177 11.68 -21.20 0.57
CA PRO A 177 12.38 -21.61 1.78
C PRO A 177 13.65 -22.36 1.38
N SER A 178 14.79 -21.93 1.89
CA SER A 178 16.04 -22.70 1.73
C SER A 178 15.87 -24.00 2.50
N ASP A 179 16.05 -25.13 1.82
CA ASP A 179 16.12 -26.46 2.42
C ASP A 179 17.29 -26.54 3.43
#